data_5d1520d8629f75b6d3fe874bdde7c22d
#
_entry.id   5d1520d8629f75b6d3fe874bdde7c22d
#
_cell.length_a   1.000
_cell.length_b   1.000
_cell.length_c   1.000
_cell.angle_alpha   90.00
_cell.angle_beta   90.00
_cell.angle_gamma   90.00
#
_symmetry.space_group_name_H-M   'P 1'
#
loop_
_entity.id
_entity.type
_entity.pdbx_description
1 polymer ?
#
loop_
_entity_poly.entity_id
_entity_poly.type
_entity_poly.pdbx_seq_one_letter_code
_entity_poly.pdbx_strand_id
1 'polypeptide(L)'
;METIFSKIVKGDISSHKVYEDDQFLAFLDIAPLKKGHTLVIPKRAEDYLFDLDDSELAEMMIVSKKVAKAIKKVFPCEKVGVAVLGLEVPHAHIHLVPLESEQDINFANPKLQLSQEEM
;
A
#
# COMPACT_ATOMS: atom_id res chain seq x y z
N MET A 1 15.95 6.98 9.80
CA MET A 1 15.88 7.71 8.53
C MET A 1 14.45 8.11 8.24
N GLU A 2 14.24 9.36 7.85
CA GLU A 2 12.91 9.84 7.55
C GLU A 2 12.59 9.69 6.07
N THR A 3 11.40 9.15 5.78
CA THR A 3 10.88 9.02 4.42
C THR A 3 9.51 9.68 4.37
N ILE A 4 8.96 9.81 3.16
CA ILE A 4 7.58 10.29 3.02
C ILE A 4 6.62 9.38 3.79
N PHE A 5 6.88 8.07 3.83
CA PHE A 5 6.00 7.13 4.56
C PHE A 5 6.13 7.29 6.07
N SER A 6 7.33 7.50 6.60
CA SER A 6 7.48 7.76 8.04
C SER A 6 6.80 9.07 8.45
N LYS A 7 6.81 10.07 7.57
CA LYS A 7 6.09 11.31 7.81
C LYS A 7 4.57 11.10 7.81
N ILE A 8 4.07 10.20 6.96
CA ILE A 8 2.65 9.85 6.97
C ILE A 8 2.29 9.15 8.28
N VAL A 9 3.14 8.24 8.76
CA VAL A 9 2.92 7.55 10.05
C VAL A 9 2.83 8.54 11.19
N LYS A 10 3.70 9.55 11.19
CA LYS A 10 3.71 10.57 12.24
C LYS A 10 2.55 11.57 12.13
N GLY A 11 1.85 11.60 11.00
CA GLY A 11 0.80 12.57 10.76
C GLY A 11 1.29 13.89 10.19
N ASP A 12 2.58 14.02 9.88
CA ASP A 12 3.14 15.23 9.28
C ASP A 12 2.65 15.46 7.84
N ILE A 13 2.32 14.37 7.15
CA ILE A 13 1.74 14.38 5.81
C ILE A 13 0.41 13.63 5.90
N SER A 14 -0.66 14.24 5.38
CA SER A 14 -1.97 13.60 5.39
C SER A 14 -2.03 12.46 4.37
N SER A 15 -2.91 11.50 4.61
CA SER A 15 -3.14 10.37 3.72
C SER A 15 -4.59 9.92 3.83
N HIS A 16 -5.03 9.15 2.83
CA HIS A 16 -6.36 8.52 2.86
C HIS A 16 -6.20 7.14 3.49
N LYS A 17 -6.35 7.07 4.80
CA LYS A 17 -6.16 5.83 5.56
C LYS A 17 -7.28 4.84 5.28
N VAL A 18 -6.90 3.59 5.05
CA VAL A 18 -7.82 2.47 4.84
C VAL A 18 -7.86 1.56 6.07
N TYR A 19 -6.73 1.42 6.75
CA TYR A 19 -6.57 0.57 7.92
C TYR A 19 -5.42 1.09 8.77
N GLU A 20 -5.56 0.98 10.07
CA GLU A 20 -4.47 1.37 10.98
C GLU A 20 -4.56 0.57 12.26
N ASP A 21 -3.43 0.07 12.74
CA ASP A 21 -3.30 -0.48 14.08
C ASP A 21 -1.98 0.00 14.69
N ASP A 22 -1.55 -0.59 15.79
CA ASP A 22 -0.33 -0.16 16.49
C ASP A 22 0.94 -0.35 15.67
N GLN A 23 0.94 -1.31 14.76
CA GLN A 23 2.15 -1.72 14.01
C GLN A 23 2.10 -1.39 12.53
N PHE A 24 0.91 -1.28 11.95
CA PHE A 24 0.76 -1.15 10.50
C PHE A 24 -0.21 -0.06 10.12
N LEU A 25 0.00 0.47 8.92
CA LEU A 25 -0.85 1.49 8.33
C LEU A 25 -1.09 1.11 6.86
N ALA A 26 -2.33 1.23 6.41
CA ALA A 26 -2.66 1.09 4.99
C ALA A 26 -3.33 2.37 4.53
N PHE A 27 -2.93 2.88 3.37
CA PHE A 27 -3.46 4.12 2.81
C PHE A 27 -3.46 4.06 1.29
N LEU A 28 -4.33 4.85 0.68
CA LEU A 28 -4.42 4.91 -0.78
C LEU A 28 -3.19 5.59 -1.36
N ASP A 29 -2.68 5.05 -2.47
CA ASP A 29 -1.58 5.68 -3.20
C ASP A 29 -2.11 6.92 -3.91
N ILE A 30 -1.42 8.06 -3.76
CA ILE A 30 -1.82 9.31 -4.40
C ILE A 30 -1.48 9.34 -5.88
N ALA A 31 -0.64 8.43 -6.35
CA ALA A 31 -0.30 8.25 -7.76
C ALA A 31 -0.59 6.81 -8.17
N PRO A 32 -1.87 6.39 -8.13
CA PRO A 32 -2.21 4.98 -8.25
C PRO A 32 -2.15 4.46 -9.68
N LEU A 33 -1.88 3.17 -9.81
CA LEU A 33 -2.02 2.45 -11.09
C LEU A 33 -3.49 2.24 -11.44
N LYS A 34 -4.31 2.03 -10.43
CA LYS A 34 -5.76 1.81 -10.56
C LYS A 34 -6.45 2.46 -9.37
N LYS A 35 -7.74 2.80 -9.50
CA LYS A 35 -8.52 3.22 -8.33
C LYS A 35 -8.49 2.10 -7.30
N GLY A 36 -8.23 2.44 -6.05
CA GLY A 36 -8.13 1.47 -4.99
C GLY A 36 -6.72 0.94 -4.75
N HIS A 37 -5.73 1.36 -5.54
CA HIS A 37 -4.33 1.01 -5.31
C HIS A 37 -3.95 1.49 -3.90
N THR A 38 -3.60 0.55 -3.04
CA THR A 38 -3.34 0.79 -1.62
C THR A 38 -1.94 0.34 -1.27
N LEU A 39 -1.33 1.03 -0.31
CA LEU A 39 -0.02 0.68 0.23
C LEU A 39 -0.20 0.22 1.67
N VAL A 40 0.47 -0.88 2.04
CA VAL A 40 0.52 -1.36 3.42
C VAL A 40 1.96 -1.20 3.88
N ILE A 41 2.15 -0.50 4.99
CA ILE A 41 3.48 -0.24 5.54
C ILE A 41 3.54 -0.61 7.02
N PRO A 42 4.71 -1.03 7.52
CA PRO A 42 4.93 -1.08 8.95
C PRO A 42 5.12 0.36 9.46
N LYS A 43 4.69 0.63 10.67
CA LYS A 43 4.91 1.95 11.28
C LYS A 43 6.38 2.13 11.67
N ARG A 44 7.06 1.04 12.01
CA ARG A 44 8.50 1.05 12.24
C ARG A 44 9.21 1.27 10.91
N ALA A 45 10.17 2.17 10.88
CA ALA A 45 10.91 2.46 9.66
C ALA A 45 11.90 1.32 9.37
N GLU A 46 11.61 0.55 8.32
CA GLU A 46 12.45 -0.51 7.81
C GLU A 46 12.46 -0.41 6.30
N ASP A 47 13.64 -0.33 5.68
CA ASP A 47 13.75 -0.15 4.24
C ASP A 47 13.38 -1.42 3.48
N TYR A 48 13.93 -2.55 3.90
CA TYR A 48 13.83 -3.81 3.16
C TYR A 48 12.81 -4.74 3.82
N LEU A 49 11.80 -5.15 3.05
CA LEU A 49 10.71 -5.98 3.57
C LEU A 49 11.24 -7.24 4.26
N PHE A 50 12.23 -7.89 3.67
CA PHE A 50 12.74 -9.16 4.20
C PHE A 50 13.68 -8.99 5.39
N ASP A 51 13.92 -7.76 5.81
CA ASP A 51 14.62 -7.50 7.07
C ASP A 51 13.66 -7.38 8.26
N LEU A 52 12.34 -7.40 8.00
CA LEU A 52 11.37 -7.52 9.09
C LEU A 52 11.51 -8.91 9.71
N ASP A 53 11.29 -9.00 11.03
CA ASP A 53 11.29 -10.33 11.64
C ASP A 53 10.09 -11.15 11.20
N ASP A 54 10.12 -12.46 11.43
CA ASP A 54 9.10 -13.38 10.94
C ASP A 54 7.71 -12.99 11.41
N SER A 55 7.56 -12.57 12.65
CA SER A 55 6.24 -12.23 13.20
C SER A 55 5.71 -10.95 12.58
N GLU A 56 6.56 -9.94 12.37
CA GLU A 56 6.15 -8.71 11.71
C GLU A 56 5.74 -8.98 10.26
N LEU A 57 6.54 -9.76 9.54
CA LEU A 57 6.23 -10.07 8.15
C LEU A 57 4.91 -10.82 8.03
N ALA A 58 4.70 -11.81 8.91
CA ALA A 58 3.45 -12.58 8.92
C ALA A 58 2.25 -11.68 9.22
N GLU A 59 2.36 -10.80 10.20
CA GLU A 59 1.28 -9.88 10.55
C GLU A 59 0.99 -8.90 9.43
N MET A 60 2.04 -8.40 8.76
CA MET A 60 1.88 -7.49 7.63
C MET A 60 1.10 -8.14 6.50
N MET A 61 1.35 -9.43 6.23
CA MET A 61 0.62 -10.17 5.22
C MET A 61 -0.85 -10.39 5.62
N ILE A 62 -1.10 -10.65 6.90
CA ILE A 62 -2.45 -10.79 7.43
C ILE A 62 -3.23 -9.48 7.29
N VAL A 63 -2.61 -8.36 7.61
CA VAL A 63 -3.21 -7.03 7.42
C VAL A 63 -3.50 -6.80 5.93
N SER A 64 -2.55 -7.16 5.06
CA SER A 64 -2.72 -7.02 3.62
C SER A 64 -3.92 -7.83 3.13
N LYS A 65 -4.15 -9.02 3.67
CA LYS A 65 -5.33 -9.82 3.32
C LYS A 65 -6.62 -9.12 3.70
N LYS A 66 -6.68 -8.55 4.90
CA LYS A 66 -7.87 -7.81 5.36
C LYS A 66 -8.15 -6.62 4.45
N VAL A 67 -7.11 -5.86 4.12
CA VAL A 67 -7.22 -4.68 3.26
C VAL A 67 -7.62 -5.08 1.85
N ALA A 68 -7.02 -6.15 1.30
CA ALA A 68 -7.36 -6.65 -0.03
C ALA A 68 -8.82 -7.04 -0.14
N LYS A 69 -9.37 -7.68 0.90
CA LYS A 69 -10.79 -8.04 0.92
C LYS A 69 -11.68 -6.79 0.89
N ALA A 70 -11.30 -5.76 1.63
CA ALA A 70 -12.04 -4.50 1.64
C ALA A 70 -11.96 -3.81 0.28
N ILE A 71 -10.78 -3.80 -0.36
CA ILE A 71 -10.60 -3.24 -1.69
C ILE A 71 -11.53 -3.92 -2.69
N LYS A 72 -11.58 -5.23 -2.68
CA LYS A 72 -12.39 -5.98 -3.64
C LYS A 72 -13.88 -5.72 -3.48
N LYS A 73 -14.34 -5.39 -2.28
CA LYS A 73 -15.74 -5.03 -2.06
C LYS A 73 -16.10 -3.67 -2.65
N VAL A 74 -15.16 -2.72 -2.61
CA VAL A 74 -15.41 -1.34 -3.05
C VAL A 74 -15.09 -1.17 -4.52
N PHE A 75 -14.04 -1.82 -5.00
CA PHE A 75 -13.55 -1.70 -6.38
C PHE A 75 -13.66 -3.06 -7.05
N PRO A 76 -14.73 -3.31 -7.84
CA PRO A 76 -14.91 -4.60 -8.49
C PRO A 76 -13.69 -4.96 -9.33
N CYS A 77 -13.18 -6.17 -9.13
CA CYS A 77 -11.99 -6.65 -9.84
C CYS A 77 -11.95 -8.17 -9.76
N GLU A 78 -11.16 -8.78 -10.65
CA GLU A 78 -10.98 -10.22 -10.62
C GLU A 78 -10.22 -10.64 -9.38
N LYS A 79 -9.10 -9.99 -9.12
CA LYS A 79 -8.24 -10.26 -7.98
C LYS A 79 -7.55 -8.98 -7.53
N VAL A 80 -7.07 -8.98 -6.31
CA VAL A 80 -6.15 -7.94 -5.85
C VAL A 80 -4.74 -8.49 -5.96
N GLY A 81 -3.90 -7.83 -6.75
CA GLY A 81 -2.51 -8.23 -6.93
C GLY A 81 -1.60 -7.63 -5.88
N VAL A 82 -0.46 -8.27 -5.66
CA VAL A 82 0.54 -7.86 -4.68
C VAL A 82 1.87 -7.62 -5.38
N ALA A 83 2.51 -6.50 -5.08
CA ALA A 83 3.86 -6.23 -5.55
C ALA A 83 4.67 -5.58 -4.44
N VAL A 84 5.95 -5.89 -4.38
CA VAL A 84 6.90 -5.29 -3.45
C VAL A 84 8.14 -4.89 -4.23
N LEU A 85 8.45 -3.62 -4.27
CA LEU A 85 9.62 -3.10 -4.98
C LEU A 85 10.55 -2.37 -4.02
N GLY A 86 10.10 -1.21 -3.50
CA GLY A 86 10.84 -0.51 -2.47
C GLY A 86 12.10 0.21 -2.93
N LEU A 87 12.24 0.47 -4.23
CA LEU A 87 13.46 1.09 -4.76
C LEU A 87 13.44 2.61 -4.69
N GLU A 88 12.25 3.22 -4.75
CA GLU A 88 12.12 4.67 -4.73
C GLU A 88 11.99 5.23 -3.31
N VAL A 89 11.20 4.59 -2.47
CA VAL A 89 11.01 5.02 -1.08
C VAL A 89 11.61 3.96 -0.16
N PRO A 90 12.64 4.31 0.62
CA PRO A 90 13.32 3.34 1.50
C PRO A 90 12.53 3.09 2.79
N HIS A 91 11.33 2.61 2.65
CA HIS A 91 10.43 2.19 3.71
C HIS A 91 9.61 1.04 3.15
N ALA A 92 9.74 -0.13 3.75
CA ALA A 92 9.09 -1.35 3.24
C ALA A 92 7.60 -1.12 3.02
N HIS A 93 7.09 -1.53 1.88
CA HIS A 93 5.68 -1.39 1.57
C HIS A 93 5.21 -2.46 0.60
N ILE A 94 3.98 -2.91 0.81
CA ILE A 94 3.29 -3.85 -0.07
C ILE A 94 2.28 -3.06 -0.88
N HIS A 95 2.34 -3.19 -2.21
CA HIS A 95 1.34 -2.62 -3.11
C HIS A 95 0.20 -3.61 -3.27
N LEU A 96 -1.03 -3.14 -3.07
CA LEU A 96 -2.25 -3.91 -3.34
C LEU A 96 -3.00 -3.20 -4.47
N VAL A 97 -3.14 -3.86 -5.60
CA VAL A 97 -3.72 -3.25 -6.81
C VAL A 97 -4.87 -4.10 -7.33
N PRO A 98 -6.07 -3.50 -7.51
CA PRO A 98 -7.17 -4.24 -8.14
C PRO A 98 -6.81 -4.59 -9.58
N LEU A 99 -6.97 -5.86 -9.95
CA LEU A 99 -6.54 -6.36 -11.25
C LEU A 99 -7.71 -6.91 -12.07
N GLU A 100 -7.75 -6.53 -13.35
CA GLU A 100 -8.51 -7.18 -14.40
C GLU A 100 -7.57 -7.94 -15.34
N SER A 101 -6.32 -7.49 -15.43
CA SER A 101 -5.27 -8.14 -16.22
C SER A 101 -3.92 -7.92 -15.56
N GLU A 102 -2.93 -8.71 -15.98
CA GLU A 102 -1.57 -8.59 -15.45
C GLU A 102 -0.96 -7.22 -15.75
N GLN A 103 -1.36 -6.57 -16.82
CA GLN A 103 -0.84 -5.25 -17.18
C GLN A 103 -1.24 -4.16 -16.19
N ASP A 104 -2.27 -4.40 -15.39
CA ASP A 104 -2.73 -3.41 -14.41
C ASP A 104 -1.72 -3.17 -13.29
N ILE A 105 -0.81 -4.11 -13.04
CA ILE A 105 0.21 -3.97 -12.02
C ILE A 105 1.60 -3.66 -12.61
N ASN A 106 1.64 -3.19 -13.84
CA ASN A 106 2.87 -2.74 -14.47
C ASN A 106 3.16 -1.30 -14.05
N PHE A 107 4.23 -1.11 -13.28
CA PHE A 107 4.59 0.20 -12.73
C PHE A 107 5.11 1.18 -13.78
N ALA A 108 5.34 0.73 -15.02
CA ALA A 108 5.63 1.60 -16.14
C ALA A 108 4.38 2.25 -16.73
N ASN A 109 3.18 1.79 -16.33
CA ASN A 109 1.94 2.40 -16.79
C ASN A 109 1.80 3.84 -16.27
N PRO A 110 1.12 4.72 -17.01
CA PRO A 110 0.82 6.06 -16.48
C PRO A 110 0.04 5.97 -15.19
N LYS A 111 0.36 6.83 -14.23
CA LYS A 111 -0.36 6.88 -12.96
C LYS A 111 -1.62 7.72 -13.12
N LEU A 112 -2.68 7.31 -12.43
CA LEU A 112 -3.93 8.05 -12.44
C LEU A 112 -3.78 9.33 -11.61
N GLN A 113 -4.53 10.36 -11.98
CA GLN A 113 -4.62 11.59 -11.21
C GLN A 113 -6.05 11.70 -10.72
N LEU A 114 -6.27 11.34 -9.48
CA LEU A 114 -7.60 11.32 -8.87
C LEU A 114 -7.75 12.50 -7.93
N SER A 115 -8.94 13.12 -7.94
CA SER A 115 -9.28 14.13 -6.95
C SER A 115 -9.47 13.45 -5.59
N GLN A 116 -9.50 14.25 -4.53
CA GLN A 116 -9.76 13.71 -3.20
C GLN A 116 -11.11 13.01 -3.13
N GLU A 117 -12.09 13.51 -3.87
CA GLU A 117 -13.43 12.92 -3.89
C GLU A 117 -13.44 11.55 -4.58
N GLU A 118 -12.55 11.34 -5.55
CA GLU A 118 -12.44 10.06 -6.27
C GLU A 118 -11.67 9.01 -5.47
N MET A 119 -10.92 9.45 -4.49
CA MET A 119 -10.16 8.55 -3.60
C MET A 119 -10.99 8.21 -2.35
#